data_cb97b21ccb6631fd11af9355c04b1347
#
_entry.id   cb97b21ccb6631fd11af9355c04b1347
#
_cell.length_a   1.000
_cell.length_b   1.000
_cell.length_c   1.000
_cell.angle_alpha   90.00
_cell.angle_beta   90.00
_cell.angle_gamma   90.00
#
_symmetry.space_group_name_H-M   'P 1'
#
loop_
_entity.id
_entity.type
_entity.pdbx_description
1 polymer ?
#
loop_
_entity_poly.entity_id
_entity_poly.type
_entity_poly.pdbx_seq_one_letter_code
_entity_poly.pdbx_strand_id
1 'polypeptide(L)'
;MALKRMDNVGIVVEDLGVTIDFFRELGLELEGRATIEGEWAGRVTGLGNQHVEIAMMRTPDGHSRLELSRFLTPPVVADHRNAPVNALGYLRVMFTVDDINETLDRLRKRGAQLEGEVVDYQDTYRLCYIRGPEGLLIGLAQEL
;
A
#
# COMPACT_ATOMS: atom_id res chain seq x y z
N MET A 1 -0.64 25.19 17.04
CA MET A 1 -1.08 24.50 15.80
C MET A 1 -0.39 23.19 15.70
N ALA A 2 -1.11 22.21 15.34
CA ALA A 2 -0.42 20.95 15.44
C ALA A 2 -0.96 19.94 14.45
N LEU A 3 -0.08 19.60 13.52
CA LEU A 3 -0.20 18.32 12.85
C LEU A 3 0.08 17.26 13.89
N LYS A 4 -0.82 16.29 14.06
CA LYS A 4 -0.60 15.21 15.02
C LYS A 4 0.18 14.06 14.44
N ARG A 5 -0.23 13.58 13.26
CA ARG A 5 0.39 12.43 12.60
C ARG A 5 -0.18 12.28 11.20
N MET A 6 0.49 11.48 10.41
CA MET A 6 -0.09 10.99 9.17
C MET A 6 -1.05 9.84 9.51
N ASP A 7 -2.33 9.96 9.11
CA ASP A 7 -3.32 8.96 9.48
C ASP A 7 -3.20 7.69 8.64
N ASN A 8 -3.25 7.83 7.33
CA ASN A 8 -3.12 6.68 6.44
C ASN A 8 -2.71 7.12 5.03
N VAL A 9 -2.32 6.14 4.22
CA VAL A 9 -2.15 6.28 2.79
C VAL A 9 -3.24 5.45 2.13
N GLY A 10 -3.99 6.06 1.23
CA GLY A 10 -5.07 5.40 0.51
C GLY A 10 -4.58 4.77 -0.78
N ILE A 11 -4.98 3.53 -1.02
CA ILE A 11 -4.65 2.80 -2.25
C ILE A 11 -5.93 2.15 -2.77
N VAL A 12 -6.30 2.49 -3.99
CA VAL A 12 -7.45 1.90 -4.66
C VAL A 12 -6.99 0.68 -5.47
N VAL A 13 -7.63 -0.46 -5.26
CA VAL A 13 -7.26 -1.73 -5.89
C VAL A 13 -8.50 -2.42 -6.48
N GLU A 14 -8.28 -3.37 -7.35
CA GLU A 14 -9.36 -4.19 -7.92
C GLU A 14 -9.65 -5.41 -7.05
N ASP A 15 -8.62 -6.04 -6.49
CA ASP A 15 -8.75 -7.24 -5.67
C ASP A 15 -8.32 -6.97 -4.24
N LEU A 16 -9.30 -6.69 -3.39
CA LEU A 16 -9.04 -6.34 -2.00
C LEU A 16 -8.45 -7.53 -1.23
N GLY A 17 -8.96 -8.73 -1.45
CA GLY A 17 -8.50 -9.93 -0.74
C GLY A 17 -7.04 -10.26 -1.02
N VAL A 18 -6.65 -10.27 -2.27
CA VAL A 18 -5.26 -10.52 -2.68
C VAL A 18 -4.32 -9.44 -2.10
N THR A 19 -4.76 -8.19 -2.10
CA THR A 19 -3.96 -7.09 -1.58
C THR A 19 -3.79 -7.19 -0.07
N ILE A 20 -4.86 -7.53 0.66
CA ILE A 20 -4.79 -7.77 2.11
C ILE A 20 -3.77 -8.88 2.40
N ASP A 21 -3.85 -9.99 1.68
CA ASP A 21 -2.96 -11.14 1.91
C ASP A 21 -1.50 -10.77 1.66
N PHE A 22 -1.25 -9.97 0.62
CA PHE A 22 0.11 -9.48 0.34
C PHE A 22 0.66 -8.64 1.49
N PHE A 23 -0.12 -7.67 1.96
CA PHE A 23 0.36 -6.80 3.05
C PHE A 23 0.46 -7.54 4.38
N ARG A 24 -0.38 -8.55 4.61
CA ARG A 24 -0.19 -9.45 5.77
C ARG A 24 1.13 -10.21 5.68
N GLU A 25 1.47 -10.71 4.51
CA GLU A 25 2.74 -11.41 4.30
C GLU A 25 3.93 -10.48 4.51
N LEU A 26 3.80 -9.21 4.15
CA LEU A 26 4.82 -8.20 4.43
C LEU A 26 4.97 -7.95 5.94
N GLY A 27 3.89 -8.07 6.70
CA GLY A 27 3.92 -7.90 8.15
C GLY A 27 2.89 -6.93 8.70
N LEU A 28 2.03 -6.35 7.86
CA LEU A 28 0.94 -5.52 8.36
C LEU A 28 -0.18 -6.38 8.93
N GLU A 29 -0.93 -5.80 9.85
CA GLU A 29 -2.09 -6.44 10.47
C GLU A 29 -3.36 -5.84 9.90
N LEU A 30 -4.36 -6.69 9.64
CA LEU A 30 -5.68 -6.21 9.26
C LEU A 30 -6.38 -5.67 10.52
N GLU A 31 -6.58 -4.35 10.55
CA GLU A 31 -7.26 -3.69 11.68
C GLU A 31 -8.77 -3.86 11.57
N GLY A 32 -9.32 -3.80 10.36
CA GLY A 32 -10.75 -3.97 10.13
C GLY A 32 -11.12 -3.80 8.67
N ARG A 33 -12.34 -4.23 8.35
CA ARG A 33 -12.96 -4.05 7.05
C ARG A 33 -14.30 -3.36 7.25
N ALA A 34 -14.71 -2.56 6.26
CA ALA A 34 -16.00 -1.89 6.29
C ALA A 34 -16.49 -1.63 4.87
N THR A 35 -17.77 -1.35 4.77
CA THR A 35 -18.36 -0.84 3.54
C THR A 35 -18.70 0.62 3.77
N ILE A 36 -18.22 1.48 2.87
CA ILE A 36 -18.49 2.90 2.89
C ILE A 36 -19.58 3.19 1.87
N GLU A 37 -20.70 3.69 2.34
CA GLU A 37 -21.83 4.05 1.49
C GLU A 37 -22.66 5.12 2.17
N GLY A 38 -23.62 5.71 1.43
CA GLY A 38 -24.46 6.73 1.97
C GLY A 38 -24.06 8.13 1.55
N GLU A 39 -24.95 9.07 1.83
CA GLU A 39 -24.80 10.45 1.40
C GLU A 39 -23.55 11.13 2.02
N TRP A 40 -23.25 10.80 3.28
CA TRP A 40 -22.12 11.40 3.97
C TRP A 40 -20.79 11.16 3.24
N ALA A 41 -20.63 9.99 2.65
CA ALA A 41 -19.40 9.64 1.92
C ALA A 41 -19.21 10.57 0.71
N GLY A 42 -20.27 10.82 -0.04
CA GLY A 42 -20.21 11.76 -1.15
C GLY A 42 -19.94 13.18 -0.71
N ARG A 43 -20.45 13.56 0.45
CA ARG A 43 -20.21 14.91 1.00
C ARG A 43 -18.75 15.10 1.39
N VAL A 44 -18.08 14.04 1.83
CA VAL A 44 -16.65 14.09 2.17
C VAL A 44 -15.78 14.12 0.91
N THR A 45 -16.06 13.26 -0.04
CA THR A 45 -15.17 13.07 -1.20
C THR A 45 -15.55 13.88 -2.43
N GLY A 46 -16.78 14.41 -2.46
CA GLY A 46 -17.32 15.07 -3.65
C GLY A 46 -17.80 14.09 -4.71
N LEU A 47 -17.86 12.80 -4.41
CA LEU A 47 -18.21 11.76 -5.36
C LEU A 47 -19.51 11.06 -4.91
N GLY A 48 -20.59 11.24 -5.67
CA GLY A 48 -21.90 10.69 -5.30
C GLY A 48 -22.03 9.19 -5.55
N ASN A 49 -23.04 8.60 -4.93
CA ASN A 49 -23.43 7.19 -5.10
C ASN A 49 -22.29 6.21 -4.78
N GLN A 50 -21.54 6.50 -3.75
CA GLN A 50 -20.42 5.64 -3.37
C GLN A 50 -20.89 4.35 -2.72
N HIS A 51 -20.30 3.25 -3.16
CA HIS A 51 -20.34 1.96 -2.48
C HIS A 51 -18.92 1.40 -2.61
N VAL A 52 -18.16 1.46 -1.53
CA VAL A 52 -16.73 1.17 -1.50
C VAL A 52 -16.44 0.21 -0.37
N GLU A 53 -15.78 -0.88 -0.67
CA GLU A 53 -15.25 -1.77 0.36
C GLU A 53 -13.87 -1.27 0.76
N ILE A 54 -13.62 -1.18 2.05
CA ILE A 54 -12.30 -0.79 2.57
C ILE A 54 -11.73 -1.84 3.50
N ALA A 55 -10.40 -1.85 3.58
CA ALA A 55 -9.66 -2.60 4.57
C ALA A 55 -8.58 -1.69 5.14
N MET A 56 -8.54 -1.58 6.46
CA MET A 56 -7.52 -0.79 7.13
C MET A 56 -6.41 -1.74 7.60
N MET A 57 -5.20 -1.50 7.11
CA MET A 57 -4.00 -2.27 7.48
C MET A 57 -3.12 -1.41 8.37
N ARG A 58 -2.54 -2.02 9.38
CA ARG A 58 -1.74 -1.31 10.39
C ARG A 58 -0.34 -1.93 10.47
N THR A 59 0.70 -1.08 10.61
CA THR A 59 2.04 -1.57 10.92
C THR A 59 2.08 -2.11 12.36
N PRO A 60 2.99 -3.08 12.65
CA PRO A 60 3.05 -3.71 13.98
C PRO A 60 3.28 -2.71 15.12
N ASP A 61 3.99 -1.62 14.86
CA ASP A 61 4.21 -0.57 15.87
C ASP A 61 2.97 0.29 16.12
N GLY A 62 1.93 0.15 15.29
CA GLY A 62 0.68 0.89 15.44
C GLY A 62 0.72 2.33 14.96
N HIS A 63 1.84 2.78 14.37
CA HIS A 63 2.02 4.19 14.00
C HIS A 63 1.57 4.52 12.59
N SER A 64 1.47 3.55 11.70
CA SER A 64 1.16 3.80 10.29
C SER A 64 0.08 2.85 9.79
N ARG A 65 -0.72 3.36 8.84
CA ARG A 65 -1.82 2.61 8.25
C ARG A 65 -1.86 2.78 6.74
N LEU A 66 -2.40 1.76 6.09
CA LEU A 66 -2.87 1.84 4.72
C LEU A 66 -4.39 1.68 4.74
N GLU A 67 -5.09 2.49 3.94
CA GLU A 67 -6.50 2.25 3.65
C GLU A 67 -6.60 1.67 2.24
N LEU A 68 -6.88 0.39 2.15
CA LEU A 68 -7.11 -0.28 0.88
C LEU A 68 -8.58 -0.15 0.52
N SER A 69 -8.90 0.24 -0.70
CA SER A 69 -10.28 0.41 -1.11
C SER A 69 -10.55 -0.19 -2.48
N ARG A 70 -11.74 -0.76 -2.62
CA ARG A 70 -12.26 -1.28 -3.86
C ARG A 70 -13.60 -0.60 -4.14
N PHE A 71 -13.66 0.17 -5.22
CA PHE A 71 -14.88 0.86 -5.62
C PHE A 71 -15.81 -0.10 -6.35
N LEU A 72 -17.00 -0.31 -5.80
CA LEU A 72 -18.07 -1.00 -6.49
C LEU A 72 -18.87 0.00 -7.34
N THR A 73 -19.15 1.17 -6.78
CA THR A 73 -19.72 2.32 -7.49
C THR A 73 -19.19 3.61 -6.88
N PRO A 74 -19.00 4.67 -7.66
CA PRO A 74 -18.96 4.67 -9.12
C PRO A 74 -17.74 3.89 -9.64
N PRO A 75 -17.70 3.53 -10.93
CA PRO A 75 -16.56 2.79 -11.46
C PRO A 75 -15.27 3.61 -11.40
N VAL A 76 -14.14 2.92 -11.28
CA VAL A 76 -12.83 3.56 -11.31
C VAL A 76 -12.62 4.27 -12.66
N VAL A 77 -11.93 5.42 -12.64
CA VAL A 77 -11.82 6.28 -13.81
C VAL A 77 -10.41 6.44 -14.36
N ALA A 78 -9.41 6.02 -13.61
CA ALA A 78 -8.01 6.16 -14.00
C ALA A 78 -7.22 5.00 -13.45
N ASP A 79 -6.04 4.75 -14.03
CA ASP A 79 -5.16 3.68 -13.59
C ASP A 79 -3.73 4.21 -13.49
N HIS A 80 -3.23 4.31 -12.26
CA HIS A 80 -1.87 4.76 -11.97
C HIS A 80 -0.94 3.61 -11.60
N ARG A 81 -1.43 2.39 -11.63
CA ARG A 81 -0.63 1.19 -11.33
C ARG A 81 0.39 0.98 -12.45
N ASN A 82 1.50 0.34 -12.13
CA ASN A 82 2.59 0.10 -13.09
C ASN A 82 3.23 1.36 -13.67
N ALA A 83 2.96 2.53 -13.11
CA ALA A 83 3.62 3.75 -13.55
C ALA A 83 5.13 3.64 -13.33
N PRO A 84 5.96 4.23 -14.21
CA PRO A 84 7.42 4.26 -13.98
C PRO A 84 7.75 4.95 -12.66
N VAL A 85 8.88 4.60 -12.07
CA VAL A 85 9.28 5.14 -10.75
C VAL A 85 9.43 6.66 -10.73
N ASN A 86 9.53 7.29 -11.88
CA ASN A 86 9.64 8.74 -12.02
C ASN A 86 8.37 9.41 -12.56
N ALA A 87 7.24 8.75 -12.46
CA ALA A 87 5.95 9.39 -12.79
C ALA A 87 5.59 10.43 -11.74
N LEU A 88 4.86 11.47 -12.15
CA LEU A 88 4.41 12.50 -11.22
C LEU A 88 3.30 11.96 -10.31
N GLY A 89 3.29 12.44 -9.08
CA GLY A 89 2.23 12.17 -8.10
C GLY A 89 2.63 11.14 -7.04
N TYR A 90 1.63 10.67 -6.29
CA TYR A 90 1.85 9.64 -5.27
C TYR A 90 2.19 8.33 -5.97
N LEU A 91 3.30 7.73 -5.60
CA LEU A 91 3.81 6.62 -6.37
C LEU A 91 4.08 5.36 -5.55
N ARG A 92 4.64 5.51 -4.36
CA ARG A 92 5.04 4.34 -3.58
C ARG A 92 4.83 4.53 -2.09
N VAL A 93 4.79 3.40 -1.41
CA VAL A 93 4.87 3.32 0.06
C VAL A 93 6.14 2.54 0.37
N MET A 94 6.91 2.99 1.36
CA MET A 94 8.16 2.34 1.74
C MET A 94 8.07 1.86 3.18
N PHE A 95 8.54 0.65 3.41
CA PHE A 95 8.56 0.02 4.73
C PHE A 95 9.98 -0.35 5.12
N THR A 96 10.29 -0.19 6.40
CA THR A 96 11.52 -0.72 6.97
C THR A 96 11.25 -2.14 7.47
N VAL A 97 12.12 -3.06 7.08
CA VAL A 97 12.02 -4.48 7.45
C VAL A 97 13.33 -4.92 8.12
N ASP A 98 13.25 -6.02 8.87
CA ASP A 98 14.42 -6.54 9.57
C ASP A 98 15.42 -7.17 8.60
N ASP A 99 14.94 -7.87 7.57
CA ASP A 99 15.78 -8.60 6.62
C ASP A 99 15.12 -8.57 5.24
N ILE A 100 15.73 -7.81 4.32
CA ILE A 100 15.20 -7.66 2.96
C ILE A 100 15.17 -8.99 2.21
N ASN A 101 16.23 -9.79 2.32
CA ASN A 101 16.32 -11.02 1.54
C ASN A 101 15.24 -12.02 1.98
N GLU A 102 15.03 -12.16 3.29
CA GLU A 102 14.00 -13.02 3.84
C GLU A 102 12.60 -12.50 3.44
N THR A 103 12.39 -11.19 3.54
CA THR A 103 11.11 -10.56 3.15
C THR A 103 10.83 -10.79 1.67
N LEU A 104 11.81 -10.60 0.80
CA LEU A 104 11.67 -10.84 -0.63
C LEU A 104 11.31 -12.29 -0.94
N ASP A 105 11.94 -13.24 -0.27
CA ASP A 105 11.63 -14.66 -0.47
C ASP A 105 10.16 -14.95 -0.18
N ARG A 106 9.63 -14.38 0.90
CA ARG A 106 8.20 -14.54 1.24
C ARG A 106 7.29 -13.84 0.24
N LEU A 107 7.62 -12.61 -0.13
CA LEU A 107 6.77 -11.82 -1.02
C LEU A 107 6.79 -12.34 -2.45
N ARG A 108 7.90 -12.91 -2.91
CA ARG A 108 7.96 -13.54 -4.24
C ARG A 108 6.95 -14.67 -4.39
N LYS A 109 6.65 -15.39 -3.32
CA LYS A 109 5.60 -16.42 -3.32
C LYS A 109 4.21 -15.82 -3.52
N ARG A 110 4.07 -14.53 -3.28
CA ARG A 110 2.83 -13.75 -3.52
C ARG A 110 2.91 -12.94 -4.82
N GLY A 111 3.88 -13.23 -5.68
CA GLY A 111 3.99 -12.61 -7.00
C GLY A 111 4.81 -11.33 -7.06
N ALA A 112 5.47 -10.92 -5.98
CA ALA A 112 6.31 -9.72 -6.00
C ALA A 112 7.51 -9.89 -6.95
N GLN A 113 7.87 -8.81 -7.63
CA GLN A 113 9.00 -8.76 -8.54
C GLN A 113 9.85 -7.54 -8.24
N LEU A 114 11.19 -7.70 -8.30
CA LEU A 114 12.09 -6.57 -8.16
C LEU A 114 11.93 -5.61 -9.33
N GLU A 115 11.90 -4.32 -9.04
CA GLU A 115 11.89 -3.28 -10.06
C GLU A 115 13.31 -2.97 -10.54
N GLY A 116 14.28 -3.02 -9.68
CA GLY A 116 15.69 -2.88 -9.97
C GLY A 116 16.45 -3.96 -9.24
N GLU A 117 17.43 -3.57 -8.43
CA GLU A 117 18.26 -4.48 -7.66
C GLU A 117 18.17 -4.19 -6.17
N VAL A 118 18.58 -5.14 -5.36
CA VAL A 118 18.86 -4.92 -3.93
C VAL A 118 20.26 -4.31 -3.83
N VAL A 119 20.36 -3.13 -3.23
CA VAL A 119 21.62 -2.38 -3.18
C VAL A 119 21.87 -1.86 -1.77
N ASP A 120 23.11 -1.95 -1.31
CA ASP A 120 23.53 -1.34 -0.05
C ASP A 120 23.95 0.11 -0.31
N TYR A 121 23.42 1.01 0.52
CA TYR A 121 23.73 2.43 0.46
C TYR A 121 24.61 2.81 1.66
N GLN A 122 25.86 3.17 1.40
CA GLN A 122 26.82 3.68 2.38
C GLN A 122 26.96 2.82 3.65
N ASP A 123 26.84 1.52 3.53
CA ASP A 123 26.84 0.59 4.66
C ASP A 123 25.82 0.94 5.77
N THR A 124 24.83 1.77 5.45
CA THR A 124 23.81 2.24 6.39
C THR A 124 22.48 1.55 6.15
N TYR A 125 22.12 1.39 4.88
CA TYR A 125 20.84 0.81 4.48
C TYR A 125 21.02 -0.19 3.36
N ARG A 126 20.16 -1.18 3.35
CA ARG A 126 19.93 -2.04 2.18
C ARG A 126 18.56 -1.68 1.63
N LEU A 127 18.47 -1.47 0.33
CA LEU A 127 17.28 -0.90 -0.30
C LEU A 127 16.87 -1.71 -1.52
N CYS A 128 15.57 -1.79 -1.76
CA CYS A 128 15.05 -2.25 -3.04
C CYS A 128 13.64 -1.70 -3.27
N TYR A 129 13.22 -1.72 -4.54
CA TYR A 129 11.83 -1.48 -4.91
C TYR A 129 11.27 -2.76 -5.52
N ILE A 130 9.99 -3.02 -5.24
CA ILE A 130 9.27 -4.17 -5.79
C ILE A 130 7.93 -3.72 -6.37
N ARG A 131 7.41 -4.53 -7.29
CA ARG A 131 6.02 -4.44 -7.71
C ARG A 131 5.24 -5.50 -6.95
N GLY A 132 4.26 -5.06 -6.21
CA GLY A 132 3.34 -5.92 -5.48
C GLY A 132 2.10 -6.26 -6.30
N PRO A 133 0.97 -6.57 -5.63
CA PRO A 133 -0.28 -6.86 -6.31
C PRO A 133 -0.66 -5.73 -7.25
N GLU A 134 -1.18 -6.09 -8.43
CA GLU A 134 -1.68 -5.13 -9.42
C GLU A 134 -0.62 -4.11 -9.89
N GLY A 135 0.67 -4.39 -9.68
CA GLY A 135 1.74 -3.50 -10.09
C GLY A 135 2.03 -2.33 -9.16
N LEU A 136 1.53 -2.38 -7.93
CA LEU A 136 1.79 -1.35 -6.93
C LEU A 136 3.28 -1.28 -6.60
N LEU A 137 3.84 -0.07 -6.59
CA LEU A 137 5.25 0.14 -6.27
C LEU A 137 5.44 0.24 -4.76
N ILE A 138 6.30 -0.62 -4.23
CA ILE A 138 6.59 -0.71 -2.79
C ILE A 138 8.09 -0.67 -2.59
N GLY A 139 8.55 0.19 -1.69
CA GLY A 139 9.95 0.24 -1.29
C GLY A 139 10.19 -0.55 -0.01
N LEU A 140 11.34 -1.18 0.07
CA LEU A 140 11.79 -1.87 1.27
C LEU A 140 13.16 -1.34 1.68
N ALA A 141 13.34 -1.09 2.97
CA ALA A 141 14.59 -0.65 3.55
C ALA A 141 14.94 -1.54 4.73
N GLN A 142 16.22 -1.85 4.85
CA GLN A 142 16.77 -2.55 6.01
C GLN A 142 17.90 -1.70 6.56
N GLU A 143 17.86 -1.42 7.85
CA GLU A 143 18.96 -0.73 8.53
C GLU A 143 20.09 -1.72 8.77
N LEU A 144 21.28 -1.35 8.36
CA LEU A 144 22.48 -2.20 8.50
C LEU A 144 23.25 -1.92 9.78
#